data_ce42a121f192fe211bb76fd1764cb501
#
_entry.id   ce42a121f192fe211bb76fd1764cb501
#
_cell.length_a   1.000
_cell.length_b   1.000
_cell.length_c   1.000
_cell.angle_alpha   90.00
_cell.angle_beta   90.00
_cell.angle_gamma   90.00
#
_symmetry.space_group_name_H-M   'P 1'
#
loop_
_entity.id
_entity.type
_entity.pdbx_description
1 polymer ?
#
loop_
_entity_poly.entity_id
_entity_poly.type
_entity_poly.pdbx_seq_one_letter_code
_entity_poly.pdbx_strand_id
1 'polypeptide(L)'
;MKFEHLFAPMQVGKVTYRNRIVSAPMAFGLIVQNPAARDFTYRKLEASAKGGNGCVIVGETDVNFTDAVRIPGFRPFDFAKPEEDPETFDAVGEYARRIKRHGAVALAELVHCGKEKVPFGPGQEAIGPIETTNLAGVKVRAMNEDDMARVAHDFAVSATYMQK
;
A
#
# COMPACT_ATOMS: atom_id res chain seq x y z
N MET A 1 -16.35 -31.32 -4.29
CA MET A 1 -15.18 -30.68 -3.59
C MET A 1 -15.62 -30.33 -2.17
N LYS A 2 -14.82 -30.61 -1.13
CA LYS A 2 -15.26 -30.44 0.28
C LYS A 2 -15.58 -28.96 0.66
N PHE A 3 -15.06 -27.98 -0.09
CA PHE A 3 -15.23 -26.55 0.18
C PHE A 3 -15.61 -25.79 -1.10
N GLU A 4 -16.68 -26.23 -1.77
CA GLU A 4 -17.07 -25.67 -3.09
C GLU A 4 -17.32 -24.16 -3.05
N HIS A 5 -17.95 -23.63 -1.99
CA HIS A 5 -18.22 -22.19 -1.87
C HIS A 5 -16.94 -21.36 -1.71
N LEU A 6 -15.91 -21.90 -1.04
CA LEU A 6 -14.62 -21.21 -0.86
C LEU A 6 -13.87 -21.08 -2.20
N PHE A 7 -13.95 -22.12 -3.04
CA PHE A 7 -13.26 -22.18 -4.32
C PHE A 7 -14.11 -21.70 -5.50
N ALA A 8 -15.39 -21.38 -5.28
CA ALA A 8 -16.25 -20.81 -6.31
C ALA A 8 -15.78 -19.39 -6.67
N PRO A 9 -15.78 -19.03 -7.96
CA PRO A 9 -15.53 -17.65 -8.39
C PRO A 9 -16.51 -16.67 -7.73
N MET A 10 -16.04 -15.43 -7.57
CA MET A 10 -16.85 -14.35 -7.00
C MET A 10 -16.67 -13.07 -7.81
N GLN A 11 -17.79 -12.46 -8.19
CA GLN A 11 -17.79 -11.16 -8.85
C GLN A 11 -17.83 -10.05 -7.81
N VAL A 12 -16.88 -9.11 -7.89
CA VAL A 12 -16.84 -7.89 -7.07
C VAL A 12 -16.72 -6.68 -8.01
N GLY A 13 -17.81 -5.94 -8.16
CA GLY A 13 -17.89 -4.89 -9.15
C GLY A 13 -17.62 -5.41 -10.57
N LYS A 14 -16.62 -4.88 -11.24
CA LYS A 14 -16.20 -5.30 -12.58
C LYS A 14 -15.14 -6.41 -12.60
N VAL A 15 -14.68 -6.86 -11.42
CA VAL A 15 -13.56 -7.80 -11.29
C VAL A 15 -14.05 -9.15 -10.83
N THR A 16 -13.60 -10.22 -11.49
CA THR A 16 -13.88 -11.60 -11.11
C THR A 16 -12.69 -12.18 -10.35
N TYR A 17 -12.94 -12.59 -9.11
CA TYR A 17 -12.01 -13.34 -8.27
C TYR A 17 -12.18 -14.82 -8.57
N ARG A 18 -11.11 -15.55 -8.83
CA ARG A 18 -11.18 -17.00 -9.16
C ARG A 18 -11.66 -17.87 -7.99
N ASN A 19 -11.56 -17.36 -6.77
CA ASN A 19 -12.08 -17.96 -5.54
C ASN A 19 -12.16 -16.90 -4.44
N ARG A 20 -12.57 -17.28 -3.23
CA ARG A 20 -12.78 -16.37 -2.09
C ARG A 20 -11.62 -16.33 -1.09
N ILE A 21 -10.45 -16.82 -1.48
CA ILE A 21 -9.25 -16.78 -0.64
C ILE A 21 -8.48 -15.50 -0.95
N VAL A 22 -8.28 -14.66 0.05
CA VAL A 22 -7.59 -13.39 -0.06
C VAL A 22 -6.36 -13.41 0.85
N SER A 23 -5.19 -13.11 0.29
CA SER A 23 -4.01 -12.82 1.08
C SER A 23 -4.10 -11.40 1.60
N ALA A 24 -4.23 -11.25 2.92
CA ALA A 24 -4.25 -9.96 3.58
C ALA A 24 -2.94 -9.19 3.34
N PRO A 25 -2.97 -7.84 3.39
CA PRO A 25 -1.76 -7.04 3.33
C PRO A 25 -0.88 -7.37 4.53
N MET A 26 0.41 -7.45 4.29
CA MET A 26 1.41 -7.65 5.34
C MET A 26 2.50 -6.63 5.07
N ALA A 27 2.84 -5.82 6.07
CA ALA A 27 3.75 -4.67 6.04
C ALA A 27 5.15 -4.96 5.45
N PHE A 28 5.19 -5.55 4.29
CA PHE A 28 6.41 -5.71 3.49
C PHE A 28 6.59 -4.54 2.55
N GLY A 29 5.96 -3.44 2.88
CA GLY A 29 5.93 -2.17 2.16
C GLY A 29 6.82 -2.12 0.94
N LEU A 30 6.52 -1.28 0.07
CA LEU A 30 7.29 -1.00 -1.14
C LEU A 30 8.77 -0.69 -0.85
N ILE A 31 9.55 -1.67 -0.32
CA ILE A 31 11.02 -1.54 -0.19
C ILE A 31 11.64 -1.72 -1.59
N VAL A 32 11.08 -0.97 -2.55
CA VAL A 32 11.50 -1.09 -3.95
C VAL A 32 12.91 -0.54 -4.20
N GLN A 33 13.40 0.37 -3.35
CA GLN A 33 14.75 0.93 -3.48
C GLN A 33 15.85 -0.03 -3.00
N ASN A 34 15.52 -1.03 -2.21
CA ASN A 34 16.48 -2.07 -1.83
C ASN A 34 16.27 -3.31 -2.71
N PRO A 35 17.20 -3.64 -3.65
CA PRO A 35 17.01 -4.73 -4.60
C PRO A 35 16.77 -6.11 -3.94
N ALA A 36 17.45 -6.40 -2.83
CA ALA A 36 17.30 -7.68 -2.14
C ALA A 36 15.93 -7.81 -1.46
N ALA A 37 15.46 -6.73 -0.79
CA ALA A 37 14.16 -6.69 -0.17
C ALA A 37 13.05 -6.71 -1.22
N ARG A 38 13.22 -5.99 -2.33
CA ARG A 38 12.31 -5.98 -3.48
C ARG A 38 12.14 -7.40 -4.06
N ASP A 39 13.24 -8.10 -4.34
CA ASP A 39 13.20 -9.45 -4.89
C ASP A 39 12.54 -10.45 -3.94
N PHE A 40 12.83 -10.35 -2.64
CA PHE A 40 12.14 -11.15 -1.62
C PHE A 40 10.63 -10.91 -1.63
N THR A 41 10.20 -9.65 -1.69
CA THR A 41 8.78 -9.28 -1.72
C THR A 41 8.11 -9.77 -3.00
N TYR A 42 8.77 -9.62 -4.16
CA TYR A 42 8.28 -10.17 -5.42
C TYR A 42 8.01 -11.67 -5.33
N ARG A 43 8.98 -12.44 -4.87
CA ARG A 43 8.85 -13.90 -4.73
C ARG A 43 7.74 -14.30 -3.78
N LYS A 44 7.59 -13.56 -2.68
CA LYS A 44 6.55 -13.84 -1.67
C LYS A 44 5.15 -13.59 -2.21
N LEU A 45 4.92 -12.43 -2.83
CA LEU A 45 3.61 -12.08 -3.40
C LEU A 45 3.25 -13.02 -4.55
N GLU A 46 4.22 -13.34 -5.40
CA GLU A 46 4.04 -14.31 -6.48
C GLU A 46 3.74 -15.72 -5.97
N ALA A 47 4.46 -16.18 -4.95
CA ALA A 47 4.20 -17.49 -4.32
C ALA A 47 2.78 -17.56 -3.72
N SER A 48 2.30 -16.47 -3.12
CA SER A 48 0.94 -16.36 -2.61
C SER A 48 -0.11 -16.51 -3.72
N ALA A 49 0.08 -15.82 -4.84
CA ALA A 49 -0.77 -15.96 -6.02
C ALA A 49 -0.69 -17.36 -6.64
N LYS A 50 0.52 -17.90 -6.83
CA LYS A 50 0.77 -19.24 -7.37
C LYS A 50 0.18 -20.32 -6.46
N GLY A 51 0.18 -20.10 -5.13
CA GLY A 51 -0.39 -21.01 -4.14
C GLY A 51 -1.91 -21.13 -4.16
N GLY A 52 -2.61 -20.34 -4.99
CA GLY A 52 -4.03 -20.50 -5.25
C GLY A 52 -4.92 -19.37 -4.73
N ASN A 53 -4.38 -18.32 -4.10
CA ASN A 53 -5.19 -17.19 -3.66
C ASN A 53 -5.91 -16.52 -4.84
N GLY A 54 -7.19 -16.19 -4.66
CA GLY A 54 -7.99 -15.45 -5.63
C GLY A 54 -7.61 -13.97 -5.70
N CYS A 55 -7.06 -13.45 -4.60
CA CYS A 55 -6.58 -12.09 -4.51
C CYS A 55 -5.34 -12.01 -3.61
N VAL A 56 -4.42 -11.13 -3.95
CA VAL A 56 -3.26 -10.77 -3.11
C VAL A 56 -3.25 -9.26 -2.93
N ILE A 57 -3.28 -8.81 -1.68
CA ILE A 57 -3.21 -7.40 -1.33
C ILE A 57 -1.77 -7.04 -1.01
N VAL A 58 -1.24 -6.06 -1.73
CA VAL A 58 0.08 -5.48 -1.48
C VAL A 58 -0.10 -4.34 -0.50
N GLY A 59 0.56 -4.35 0.61
CA GLY A 59 0.49 -3.29 1.62
C GLY A 59 1.63 -3.39 2.63
N GLU A 60 1.87 -2.31 3.33
CA GLU A 60 1.23 -1.01 3.25
C GLU A 60 1.90 -0.12 2.17
N THR A 61 1.14 0.74 1.51
CA THR A 61 1.62 1.69 0.50
C THR A 61 1.28 3.11 0.97
N ASP A 62 2.29 3.85 1.42
CA ASP A 62 2.10 5.21 1.93
C ASP A 62 1.71 6.17 0.80
N VAL A 63 0.74 7.03 1.04
CA VAL A 63 0.20 7.96 0.03
C VAL A 63 1.03 9.23 -0.16
N ASN A 64 1.96 9.55 0.75
CA ASN A 64 2.89 10.66 0.61
C ASN A 64 4.17 10.46 1.46
N PHE A 65 5.17 11.34 1.26
CA PHE A 65 6.46 11.30 1.97
C PHE A 65 6.51 12.02 3.29
N THR A 66 5.60 12.96 3.53
CA THR A 66 5.72 13.90 4.64
C THR A 66 5.15 13.33 5.93
N ASP A 67 3.88 13.05 5.94
CA ASP A 67 3.14 12.64 7.13
C ASP A 67 2.52 11.25 7.05
N ALA A 68 2.44 10.64 5.85
CA ALA A 68 1.97 9.26 5.71
C ALA A 68 3.01 8.21 6.09
N VAL A 69 4.29 8.47 5.85
CA VAL A 69 5.37 7.49 6.05
C VAL A 69 5.59 7.16 7.52
N ARG A 70 5.56 5.88 7.85
CA ARG A 70 5.70 5.38 9.22
C ARG A 70 7.12 4.97 9.59
N ILE A 71 7.87 4.39 8.67
CA ILE A 71 9.16 3.75 8.95
C ILE A 71 10.32 4.62 8.45
N PRO A 72 11.29 5.01 9.32
CA PRO A 72 12.48 5.73 8.89
C PRO A 72 13.27 4.95 7.83
N GLY A 73 13.78 5.66 6.82
CA GLY A 73 14.55 5.04 5.74
C GLY A 73 13.72 4.38 4.65
N PHE A 74 12.42 4.28 4.84
CA PHE A 74 11.48 3.99 3.77
C PHE A 74 11.31 5.24 2.92
N ARG A 75 11.61 5.13 1.65
CA ARG A 75 11.25 6.14 0.67
C ARG A 75 10.06 5.60 -0.12
N PRO A 76 8.82 5.96 0.24
CA PRO A 76 7.68 5.58 -0.56
C PRO A 76 7.79 6.22 -1.93
N PHE A 77 7.08 5.67 -2.88
CA PHE A 77 6.91 6.27 -4.18
C PHE A 77 6.07 7.54 -4.06
N ASP A 78 6.56 8.65 -4.61
CA ASP A 78 5.77 9.87 -4.69
C ASP A 78 4.78 9.76 -5.85
N PHE A 79 3.57 9.35 -5.54
CA PHE A 79 2.51 9.20 -6.54
C PHE A 79 2.07 10.53 -7.17
N ALA A 80 2.40 11.66 -6.58
CA ALA A 80 2.13 12.96 -7.20
C ALA A 80 3.07 13.25 -8.36
N LYS A 81 4.23 12.57 -8.41
CA LYS A 81 5.31 12.83 -9.36
C LYS A 81 5.96 11.52 -9.86
N PRO A 82 5.19 10.62 -10.47
CA PRO A 82 5.72 9.32 -10.89
C PRO A 82 6.80 9.44 -11.97
N GLU A 83 6.81 10.54 -12.73
CA GLU A 83 7.82 10.85 -13.74
C GLU A 83 9.19 11.18 -13.16
N GLU A 84 9.26 11.58 -11.89
CA GLU A 84 10.52 11.84 -11.19
C GLU A 84 11.22 10.53 -10.74
N ASP A 85 10.47 9.42 -10.65
CA ASP A 85 11.03 8.11 -10.27
C ASP A 85 10.35 6.96 -11.06
N PRO A 86 10.58 6.92 -12.39
CA PRO A 86 9.96 5.90 -13.25
C PRO A 86 10.43 4.48 -12.92
N GLU A 87 11.63 4.30 -12.38
CA GLU A 87 12.14 2.99 -11.98
C GLU A 87 11.32 2.42 -10.81
N THR A 88 11.05 3.22 -9.80
CA THR A 88 10.20 2.81 -8.68
C THR A 88 8.77 2.54 -9.13
N PHE A 89 8.23 3.36 -10.04
CA PHE A 89 6.90 3.15 -10.60
C PHE A 89 6.80 1.79 -11.32
N ASP A 90 7.76 1.48 -12.19
CA ASP A 90 7.80 0.19 -12.89
C ASP A 90 7.99 -0.99 -11.92
N ALA A 91 8.81 -0.83 -10.90
CA ALA A 91 9.00 -1.83 -9.86
C ALA A 91 7.71 -2.10 -9.07
N VAL A 92 6.88 -1.08 -8.80
CA VAL A 92 5.54 -1.25 -8.22
C VAL A 92 4.62 -2.00 -9.19
N GLY A 93 4.64 -1.63 -10.47
CA GLY A 93 3.88 -2.34 -11.51
C GLY A 93 4.25 -3.82 -11.62
N GLU A 94 5.52 -4.16 -11.36
CA GLU A 94 5.97 -5.55 -11.38
C GLU A 94 5.32 -6.42 -10.29
N TYR A 95 4.96 -5.87 -9.12
CA TYR A 95 4.14 -6.59 -8.13
C TYR A 95 2.81 -7.05 -8.75
N ALA A 96 2.12 -6.15 -9.42
CA ALA A 96 0.84 -6.44 -10.05
C ALA A 96 1.00 -7.47 -11.18
N ARG A 97 2.01 -7.32 -12.03
CA ARG A 97 2.31 -8.28 -13.12
C ARG A 97 2.54 -9.69 -12.58
N ARG A 98 3.35 -9.83 -11.51
CA ARG A 98 3.67 -11.13 -10.90
C ARG A 98 2.47 -11.80 -10.26
N ILE A 99 1.59 -11.03 -9.62
CA ILE A 99 0.35 -11.56 -9.04
C ILE A 99 -0.62 -11.98 -10.14
N LYS A 100 -0.85 -11.10 -11.12
CA LYS A 100 -1.85 -11.31 -12.19
C LYS A 100 -1.52 -12.48 -13.10
N ARG A 101 -0.25 -12.77 -13.39
CA ARG A 101 0.15 -13.90 -14.25
C ARG A 101 -0.26 -15.28 -13.71
N HIS A 102 -0.57 -15.39 -12.43
CA HIS A 102 -1.11 -16.59 -11.80
C HIS A 102 -2.63 -16.58 -11.64
N GLY A 103 -3.34 -15.61 -12.27
CA GLY A 103 -4.79 -15.51 -12.25
C GLY A 103 -5.37 -14.98 -10.93
N ALA A 104 -4.56 -14.40 -10.06
CA ALA A 104 -5.01 -13.71 -8.88
C ALA A 104 -5.26 -12.22 -9.18
N VAL A 105 -6.21 -11.62 -8.48
CA VAL A 105 -6.40 -10.16 -8.47
C VAL A 105 -5.29 -9.52 -7.64
N ALA A 106 -4.67 -8.46 -8.15
CA ALA A 106 -3.74 -7.63 -7.40
C ALA A 106 -4.46 -6.41 -6.85
N LEU A 107 -4.37 -6.18 -5.55
CA LEU A 107 -4.85 -4.97 -4.87
C LEU A 107 -3.70 -4.28 -4.16
N ALA A 108 -3.79 -2.96 -4.02
CA ALA A 108 -2.91 -2.18 -3.15
C ALA A 108 -3.68 -1.67 -1.94
N GLU A 109 -3.07 -1.78 -0.75
CA GLU A 109 -3.54 -1.11 0.45
C GLU A 109 -2.86 0.25 0.54
N LEU A 110 -3.63 1.32 0.36
CA LEU A 110 -3.15 2.69 0.53
C LEU A 110 -3.25 3.10 2.00
N VAL A 111 -2.19 3.70 2.52
CA VAL A 111 -2.06 4.00 3.94
C VAL A 111 -1.61 5.44 4.18
N HIS A 112 -2.15 6.02 5.24
CA HIS A 112 -1.63 7.19 5.91
C HIS A 112 -1.51 6.88 7.40
N CYS A 113 -0.30 6.91 7.96
CA CYS A 113 -0.07 6.47 9.35
C CYS A 113 -0.68 7.42 10.41
N GLY A 114 -1.02 8.65 10.02
CA GLY A 114 -1.74 9.58 10.87
C GLY A 114 -1.08 9.79 12.24
N LYS A 115 -1.84 9.58 13.30
CA LYS A 115 -1.35 9.74 14.68
C LYS A 115 -0.20 8.81 15.08
N GLU A 116 -0.03 7.70 14.38
CA GLU A 116 1.05 6.73 14.66
C GLU A 116 2.40 7.16 14.04
N LYS A 117 2.45 8.28 13.35
CA LYS A 117 3.68 8.87 12.81
C LYS A 117 4.69 9.13 13.92
N VAL A 118 5.93 8.67 13.68
CA VAL A 118 7.11 9.13 14.41
C VAL A 118 7.93 9.96 13.43
N PRO A 119 8.02 11.30 13.62
CA PRO A 119 8.83 12.15 12.76
C PRO A 119 10.31 11.73 12.81
N PHE A 120 10.95 11.66 11.65
CA PHE A 120 12.37 11.31 11.51
C PHE A 120 13.16 12.32 10.66
N GLY A 121 12.54 13.47 10.36
CA GLY A 121 13.18 14.56 9.63
C GLY A 121 12.43 15.87 9.73
N PRO A 122 13.05 16.98 9.26
CA PRO A 122 12.43 18.29 9.24
C PRO A 122 11.12 18.32 8.44
N GLY A 123 10.14 19.09 8.91
CA GLY A 123 8.85 19.25 8.24
C GLY A 123 7.90 18.06 8.36
N GLN A 124 8.26 17.04 9.12
CA GLN A 124 7.38 15.91 9.39
C GLN A 124 6.64 16.08 10.69
N GLU A 125 5.36 15.86 10.67
CA GLU A 125 4.47 15.95 11.83
C GLU A 125 3.61 14.69 11.95
N ALA A 126 3.23 14.35 13.17
CA ALA A 126 2.12 13.44 13.42
C ALA A 126 0.83 14.25 13.43
N ILE A 127 -0.09 13.91 12.55
CA ILE A 127 -1.41 14.57 12.48
C ILE A 127 -2.52 13.56 12.69
N GLY A 128 -3.64 14.00 13.24
CA GLY A 128 -4.78 13.12 13.51
C GLY A 128 -6.07 13.91 13.67
N PRO A 129 -7.21 13.24 13.89
CA PRO A 129 -8.50 13.93 14.04
C PRO A 129 -8.59 14.79 15.30
N ILE A 130 -7.74 14.53 16.30
CA ILE A 130 -7.68 15.27 17.56
C ILE A 130 -6.23 15.47 18.00
N GLU A 131 -6.00 16.52 18.78
CA GLU A 131 -4.73 16.71 19.48
C GLU A 131 -4.55 15.63 20.56
N THR A 132 -3.40 14.96 20.56
CA THR A 132 -3.09 13.88 21.52
C THR A 132 -1.58 13.62 21.59
N THR A 133 -1.19 12.60 22.34
CA THR A 133 0.18 12.03 22.32
C THR A 133 0.07 10.56 21.94
N ASN A 134 0.84 10.12 20.96
CA ASN A 134 0.82 8.73 20.54
C ASN A 134 1.62 7.81 21.47
N LEU A 135 1.59 6.50 21.21
CA LEU A 135 2.28 5.50 22.05
C LEU A 135 3.80 5.67 22.06
N ALA A 136 4.37 6.33 21.07
CA ALA A 136 5.80 6.66 21.03
C ALA A 136 6.16 7.97 21.78
N GLY A 137 5.19 8.61 22.43
CA GLY A 137 5.40 9.87 23.13
C GLY A 137 5.44 11.12 22.23
N VAL A 138 5.07 10.97 20.95
CA VAL A 138 5.05 12.07 19.97
C VAL A 138 3.75 12.85 20.09
N LYS A 139 3.85 14.18 20.15
CA LYS A 139 2.67 15.06 20.07
C LYS A 139 2.04 14.96 18.69
N VAL A 140 0.75 14.75 18.67
CA VAL A 140 -0.08 14.67 17.47
C VAL A 140 -0.89 15.95 17.37
N ARG A 141 -0.75 16.68 16.28
CA ARG A 141 -1.54 17.87 15.98
C ARG A 141 -2.90 17.48 15.41
N ALA A 142 -3.96 18.16 15.82
CA ALA A 142 -5.25 18.03 15.15
C ALA A 142 -5.16 18.58 13.72
N MET A 143 -5.74 17.82 12.76
CA MET A 143 -5.85 18.26 11.36
C MET A 143 -6.78 19.47 11.26
N ASN A 144 -6.40 20.44 10.45
CA ASN A 144 -7.29 21.49 9.96
C ASN A 144 -7.93 21.08 8.61
N GLU A 145 -8.76 21.94 8.04
CA GLU A 145 -9.45 21.65 6.78
C GLU A 145 -8.48 21.45 5.59
N ASP A 146 -7.37 22.20 5.56
CA ASP A 146 -6.36 22.07 4.51
C ASP A 146 -5.63 20.72 4.62
N ASP A 147 -5.31 20.26 5.83
CA ASP A 147 -4.74 18.93 6.05
C ASP A 147 -5.69 17.83 5.56
N MET A 148 -6.98 17.94 5.89
CA MET A 148 -7.98 16.97 5.47
C MET A 148 -8.14 16.94 3.95
N ALA A 149 -8.18 18.10 3.31
CA ALA A 149 -8.26 18.21 1.86
C ALA A 149 -7.01 17.62 1.17
N ARG A 150 -5.82 17.90 1.69
CA ARG A 150 -4.55 17.38 1.20
C ARG A 150 -4.50 15.85 1.34
N VAL A 151 -4.82 15.31 2.50
CA VAL A 151 -4.80 13.84 2.72
C VAL A 151 -5.78 13.14 1.78
N ALA A 152 -6.99 13.69 1.62
CA ALA A 152 -7.97 13.15 0.67
C ALA A 152 -7.44 13.19 -0.78
N HIS A 153 -6.77 14.28 -1.16
CA HIS A 153 -6.12 14.41 -2.48
C HIS A 153 -5.02 13.35 -2.66
N ASP A 154 -4.14 13.16 -1.67
CA ASP A 154 -3.05 12.19 -1.73
C ASP A 154 -3.57 10.76 -1.95
N PHE A 155 -4.64 10.36 -1.25
CA PHE A 155 -5.32 9.09 -1.50
C PHE A 155 -5.87 8.99 -2.93
N ALA A 156 -6.51 10.05 -3.43
CA ALA A 156 -7.11 10.05 -4.79
C ALA A 156 -6.02 9.93 -5.88
N VAL A 157 -4.92 10.66 -5.72
CA VAL A 157 -3.77 10.59 -6.64
C VAL A 157 -3.17 9.20 -6.63
N SER A 158 -2.86 8.67 -5.44
CA SER A 158 -2.28 7.33 -5.28
C SER A 158 -3.17 6.24 -5.89
N ALA A 159 -4.48 6.30 -5.65
CA ALA A 159 -5.45 5.37 -6.23
C ALA A 159 -5.47 5.43 -7.76
N THR A 160 -5.37 6.63 -8.34
CA THR A 160 -5.33 6.83 -9.79
C THR A 160 -4.11 6.17 -10.42
N TYR A 161 -2.94 6.27 -9.79
CA TYR A 161 -1.73 5.63 -10.28
C TYR A 161 -1.72 4.11 -10.09
N MET A 162 -2.33 3.60 -9.02
CA MET A 162 -2.47 2.16 -8.80
C MET A 162 -3.39 1.46 -9.81
N GLN A 163 -4.19 2.21 -10.56
CA GLN A 163 -5.04 1.67 -11.63
C GLN A 163 -4.32 1.50 -12.98
N LYS A 164 -3.19 2.13 -13.17
CA LYS A 164 -2.38 2.07 -14.40
C LYS A 164 -1.46 0.86 -14.38
#